data_751b57174ebc3d2631ee88a1013875d7
#
_entry.id   751b57174ebc3d2631ee88a1013875d7
#
_cell.length_a   1.000
_cell.length_b   1.000
_cell.length_c   1.000
_cell.angle_alpha   90.00
_cell.angle_beta   90.00
_cell.angle_gamma   90.00
#
_symmetry.space_group_name_H-M   'P 1'
#
loop_
_entity.id
_entity.type
_entity.pdbx_description
1 polymer ?
#
loop_
_entity_poly.entity_id
_entity_poly.type
_entity_poly.pdbx_seq_one_letter_code
_entity_poly.pdbx_strand_id
1 'polypeptide(L)'
;MKKAILCLLTVLPFTAGAQFFNGIGITVGATAANQKFMYRDPALVSKKNYVFGFNASVMAEMTSYDYVRWVSEIQFNQKGSVDKREEGSYANRLQYLSWNNYLKIRYELYSFIPYVLVGPRLDYTLTQATSSPDALGSYQPLHLSLAVGAGAELISYSRWKLFAEAFYVPDVMPAYTAPNLHITNKDFELRVGLKYNLHENRESCNTPVYVE
;
A
#
# COMPACT_ATOMS: atom_id res chain seq x y z
N MET A 1 -25.37 3.57 16.59
CA MET A 1 -24.13 3.98 17.26
C MET A 1 -22.85 3.64 16.46
N LYS A 2 -22.73 2.50 15.77
CA LYS A 2 -21.50 2.15 14.99
C LYS A 2 -21.19 3.11 13.81
N LYS A 3 -22.20 3.72 13.20
CA LYS A 3 -22.02 4.68 12.08
C LYS A 3 -21.50 6.06 12.52
N ALA A 4 -21.77 6.48 13.77
CA ALA A 4 -21.31 7.76 14.30
C ALA A 4 -19.81 7.75 14.66
N ILE A 5 -19.28 6.61 15.08
CA ILE A 5 -17.85 6.45 15.41
C ILE A 5 -16.99 6.52 14.14
N LEU A 6 -17.50 6.01 13.03
CA LEU A 6 -16.76 6.08 11.74
C LEU A 6 -16.65 7.52 11.24
N CYS A 7 -17.71 8.35 11.40
CA CYS A 7 -17.66 9.77 11.06
C CYS A 7 -16.73 10.57 11.98
N LEU A 8 -16.65 10.23 13.25
CA LEU A 8 -15.79 10.94 14.20
C LEU A 8 -14.29 10.73 13.89
N LEU A 9 -13.91 9.53 13.45
CA LEU A 9 -12.53 9.19 13.07
C LEU A 9 -12.08 9.88 11.77
N THR A 10 -12.99 10.31 10.92
CA THR A 10 -12.66 10.99 9.66
C THR A 10 -12.56 12.53 9.81
N VAL A 11 -13.13 13.12 10.85
CA VAL A 11 -13.18 14.58 11.04
C VAL A 11 -12.03 15.12 11.91
N LEU A 12 -11.47 14.29 12.78
CA LEU A 12 -10.39 14.70 13.71
C LEU A 12 -9.10 15.25 13.05
N PRO A 13 -8.65 14.84 11.85
CA PRO A 13 -7.44 15.40 11.27
C PRO A 13 -7.60 16.78 10.63
N PHE A 14 -8.82 17.27 10.39
CA PHE A 14 -9.04 18.53 9.67
C PHE A 14 -8.95 19.80 10.53
N THR A 15 -8.89 19.67 11.84
CA THR A 15 -8.85 20.84 12.77
C THR A 15 -7.44 21.23 13.20
N ALA A 16 -6.42 20.43 12.91
CA ALA A 16 -5.03 20.81 13.15
C ALA A 16 -4.51 21.63 11.98
N GLY A 17 -4.12 22.88 12.24
CA GLY A 17 -3.76 23.91 11.25
C GLY A 17 -2.79 23.46 10.14
N ALA A 18 -2.58 24.31 9.16
CA ALA A 18 -1.82 24.08 7.92
C ALA A 18 -0.39 23.52 8.08
N GLN A 19 0.16 23.54 9.29
CA GLN A 19 1.46 22.94 9.63
C GLN A 19 1.44 21.40 9.73
N PHE A 20 0.24 20.78 9.70
CA PHE A 20 0.09 19.33 9.81
C PHE A 20 0.45 18.58 8.51
N PHE A 21 0.24 19.21 7.35
CA PHE A 21 0.55 18.61 6.07
C PHE A 21 1.96 19.01 5.61
N ASN A 22 2.85 18.02 5.44
CA ASN A 22 4.21 18.23 4.96
C ASN A 22 4.31 18.19 3.43
N GLY A 23 3.52 17.32 2.80
CA GLY A 23 3.58 17.16 1.35
C GLY A 23 2.43 16.35 0.79
N ILE A 24 2.28 16.47 -0.50
CA ILE A 24 1.35 15.67 -1.31
C ILE A 24 2.13 15.00 -2.43
N GLY A 25 1.71 13.83 -2.84
CA GLY A 25 2.42 13.09 -3.88
C GLY A 25 1.53 12.15 -4.66
N ILE A 26 2.10 11.66 -5.74
CA ILE A 26 1.51 10.64 -6.60
C ILE A 26 2.49 9.50 -6.79
N THR A 27 1.98 8.28 -6.91
CA THR A 27 2.81 7.11 -7.25
C THR A 27 2.20 6.31 -8.38
N VAL A 28 3.06 5.63 -9.11
CA VAL A 28 2.68 4.61 -10.07
C VAL A 28 3.63 3.42 -9.92
N GLY A 29 3.14 2.22 -10.18
CA GLY A 29 3.97 1.05 -10.01
C GLY A 29 3.38 -0.25 -10.54
N ALA A 30 4.13 -1.31 -10.34
CA ALA A 30 3.75 -2.67 -10.66
C ALA A 30 3.42 -3.45 -9.39
N THR A 31 2.42 -4.31 -9.47
CA THR A 31 2.02 -5.25 -8.41
C THR A 31 2.22 -6.67 -8.92
N ALA A 32 2.93 -7.49 -8.15
CA ALA A 32 2.99 -8.93 -8.32
C ALA A 32 2.14 -9.57 -7.22
N ALA A 33 0.93 -9.98 -7.56
CA ALA A 33 -0.04 -10.53 -6.63
C ALA A 33 -0.14 -12.05 -6.75
N ASN A 34 -0.36 -12.72 -5.62
CA ASN A 34 -0.68 -14.13 -5.55
C ASN A 34 -1.77 -14.37 -4.51
N GLN A 35 -2.53 -15.44 -4.69
CA GLN A 35 -3.58 -15.85 -3.77
C GLN A 35 -3.24 -17.20 -3.14
N LYS A 36 -3.37 -17.27 -1.81
CA LYS A 36 -3.27 -18.52 -1.07
C LYS A 36 -4.67 -19.06 -0.80
N PHE A 37 -4.95 -20.22 -1.33
CA PHE A 37 -6.18 -20.97 -1.12
C PHE A 37 -5.96 -21.92 0.05
N MET A 38 -6.71 -21.76 1.13
CA MET A 38 -6.67 -22.60 2.32
C MET A 38 -7.97 -23.40 2.37
N TYR A 39 -7.91 -24.66 1.99
CA TYR A 39 -9.02 -25.59 2.10
C TYR A 39 -9.08 -26.18 3.52
N ARG A 40 -10.28 -26.55 3.98
CA ARG A 40 -10.46 -27.25 5.26
C ARG A 40 -9.76 -28.62 5.28
N ASP A 41 -9.69 -29.29 4.11
CA ASP A 41 -8.87 -30.46 3.92
C ASP A 41 -7.45 -30.07 3.52
N PRO A 42 -6.44 -30.29 4.38
CA PRO A 42 -5.06 -29.92 4.08
C PRO A 42 -4.44 -30.67 2.90
N ALA A 43 -5.04 -31.78 2.44
CA ALA A 43 -4.61 -32.48 1.24
C ALA A 43 -4.89 -31.70 -0.05
N LEU A 44 -5.81 -30.74 -0.03
CA LEU A 44 -6.20 -29.93 -1.19
C LEU A 44 -5.40 -28.61 -1.24
N VAL A 45 -4.10 -28.69 -1.43
CA VAL A 45 -3.26 -27.49 -1.59
C VAL A 45 -3.19 -27.11 -3.08
N SER A 46 -3.75 -25.95 -3.42
CA SER A 46 -3.61 -25.39 -4.78
C SER A 46 -2.48 -24.35 -4.80
N LYS A 47 -1.45 -24.61 -5.61
CA LYS A 47 -0.39 -23.62 -5.89
C LYS A 47 -0.84 -22.71 -7.02
N LYS A 48 -1.03 -21.44 -6.71
CA LYS A 48 -1.36 -20.41 -7.69
C LYS A 48 -0.10 -19.66 -8.11
N ASN A 49 -0.08 -19.17 -9.36
CA ASN A 49 1.01 -18.37 -9.88
C ASN A 49 0.72 -16.88 -9.70
N TYR A 50 1.79 -16.08 -9.70
CA TYR A 50 1.69 -14.64 -9.62
C TYR A 50 1.00 -14.05 -10.85
N VAL A 51 0.20 -13.04 -10.62
CA VAL A 51 -0.35 -12.14 -11.64
C VAL A 51 0.32 -10.79 -11.49
N PHE A 52 0.72 -10.23 -12.61
CA PHE A 52 1.21 -8.87 -12.66
C PHE A 52 0.06 -7.92 -12.97
N GLY A 53 -0.02 -6.86 -12.18
CA GLY A 53 -0.94 -5.76 -12.31
C GLY A 53 -0.21 -4.44 -12.18
N PHE A 54 -0.95 -3.35 -12.24
CA PHE A 54 -0.42 -2.02 -11.95
C PHE A 54 -1.11 -1.43 -10.72
N ASN A 55 -0.46 -0.46 -10.12
CA ASN A 55 -1.02 0.37 -9.06
C ASN A 55 -0.73 1.84 -9.33
N ALA A 56 -1.62 2.70 -8.83
CA ALA A 56 -1.45 4.15 -8.88
C ALA A 56 -2.09 4.76 -7.63
N SER A 57 -1.48 5.79 -7.07
CA SER A 57 -2.00 6.40 -5.86
C SER A 57 -1.79 7.90 -5.77
N VAL A 58 -2.57 8.50 -4.86
CA VAL A 58 -2.37 9.86 -4.36
C VAL A 58 -2.14 9.77 -2.87
N MET A 59 -1.11 10.44 -2.37
CA MET A 59 -0.74 10.40 -0.97
C MET A 59 -0.61 11.79 -0.35
N ALA A 60 -0.83 11.86 0.96
CA ALA A 60 -0.54 13.01 1.80
C ALA A 60 0.41 12.57 2.92
N GLU A 61 1.50 13.31 3.08
CA GLU A 61 2.44 13.13 4.17
C GLU A 61 2.16 14.17 5.25
N MET A 62 1.97 13.71 6.48
CA MET A 62 1.56 14.50 7.63
C MET A 62 2.60 14.41 8.73
N THR A 63 2.49 15.28 9.74
CA THR A 63 3.40 15.45 10.87
C THR A 63 4.77 16.07 10.49
N SER A 64 5.27 16.92 11.38
CA SER A 64 6.50 17.71 11.18
C SER A 64 7.73 17.14 11.91
N TYR A 65 7.67 15.89 12.38
CA TYR A 65 8.82 15.27 13.02
C TYR A 65 9.85 14.85 11.98
N ASP A 66 11.13 15.10 12.23
CA ASP A 66 12.20 14.84 11.27
C ASP A 66 12.36 13.36 10.93
N TYR A 67 12.19 12.48 11.92
CA TYR A 67 12.43 11.04 11.77
C TYR A 67 11.15 10.22 11.54
N VAL A 68 9.98 10.74 11.93
CA VAL A 68 8.72 9.98 11.92
C VAL A 68 7.63 10.79 11.24
N ARG A 69 7.01 10.24 10.22
CA ARG A 69 5.93 10.86 9.47
C ARG A 69 4.77 9.91 9.30
N TRP A 70 3.58 10.44 9.25
CA TRP A 70 2.38 9.70 8.89
C TRP A 70 2.09 9.93 7.42
N VAL A 71 1.83 8.85 6.69
CA VAL A 71 1.43 8.89 5.30
C VAL A 71 0.04 8.28 5.17
N SER A 72 -0.92 9.04 4.63
CA SER A 72 -2.23 8.54 4.25
C SER A 72 -2.34 8.55 2.73
N GLU A 73 -2.81 7.46 2.15
CA GLU A 73 -2.77 7.24 0.72
C GLU A 73 -4.05 6.55 0.24
N ILE A 74 -4.59 7.04 -0.89
CA ILE A 74 -5.64 6.36 -1.64
C ILE A 74 -5.00 5.77 -2.88
N GLN A 75 -5.12 4.44 -3.05
CA GLN A 75 -4.46 3.68 -4.10
C GLN A 75 -5.47 2.85 -4.88
N PHE A 76 -5.38 2.90 -6.21
CA PHE A 76 -5.95 1.89 -7.09
C PHE A 76 -4.94 0.76 -7.27
N ASN A 77 -5.38 -0.49 -7.12
CA ASN A 77 -4.49 -1.64 -7.23
C ASN A 77 -5.17 -2.81 -7.95
N GLN A 78 -4.41 -3.48 -8.81
CA GLN A 78 -4.83 -4.72 -9.48
C GLN A 78 -4.12 -5.90 -8.85
N LYS A 79 -4.91 -6.86 -8.33
CA LYS A 79 -4.44 -8.08 -7.68
C LYS A 79 -5.05 -9.31 -8.35
N GLY A 80 -4.57 -10.49 -7.98
CA GLY A 80 -5.17 -11.73 -8.43
C GLY A 80 -4.24 -12.94 -8.41
N SER A 81 -4.62 -13.97 -9.15
CA SER A 81 -3.83 -15.17 -9.33
C SER A 81 -4.14 -15.85 -10.65
N VAL A 82 -3.20 -16.64 -11.16
CA VAL A 82 -3.43 -17.55 -12.30
C VAL A 82 -3.24 -18.98 -11.83
N ASP A 83 -4.23 -19.80 -12.11
CA ASP A 83 -4.19 -21.25 -11.92
C ASP A 83 -3.92 -21.92 -13.27
N LYS A 84 -2.77 -22.57 -13.39
CA LYS A 84 -2.42 -23.37 -14.57
C LYS A 84 -2.74 -24.82 -14.25
N ARG A 85 -3.75 -25.38 -14.90
CA ARG A 85 -4.13 -26.80 -14.84
C ARG A 85 -3.87 -27.45 -16.20
N GLU A 86 -3.86 -28.76 -16.24
CA GLU A 86 -3.71 -29.53 -17.52
C GLU A 86 -4.83 -29.19 -18.51
N GLU A 87 -6.02 -28.86 -18.01
CA GLU A 87 -7.20 -28.51 -18.80
C GLU A 87 -7.22 -27.06 -19.30
N GLY A 88 -6.33 -26.17 -18.78
CA GLY A 88 -6.31 -24.75 -19.17
C GLY A 88 -5.78 -23.81 -18.10
N SER A 89 -5.76 -22.53 -18.43
CA SER A 89 -5.33 -21.46 -17.54
C SER A 89 -6.53 -20.64 -17.08
N TYR A 90 -6.77 -20.62 -15.78
CA TYR A 90 -7.86 -19.86 -15.14
C TYR A 90 -7.29 -18.63 -14.45
N ALA A 91 -7.72 -17.45 -14.86
CA ALA A 91 -7.29 -16.20 -14.26
C ALA A 91 -8.34 -15.65 -13.28
N ASN A 92 -7.88 -15.22 -12.14
CA ASN A 92 -8.67 -14.45 -11.19
C ASN A 92 -8.06 -13.05 -11.09
N ARG A 93 -8.81 -12.03 -11.49
CA ARG A 93 -8.37 -10.62 -11.47
C ARG A 93 -9.33 -9.80 -10.63
N LEU A 94 -8.77 -9.06 -9.70
CA LEU A 94 -9.47 -8.23 -8.76
C LEU A 94 -8.93 -6.80 -8.85
N GLN A 95 -9.82 -5.82 -8.80
CA GLN A 95 -9.45 -4.42 -8.73
C GLN A 95 -9.90 -3.87 -7.38
N TYR A 96 -9.00 -3.15 -6.72
CA TYR A 96 -9.22 -2.61 -5.40
C TYR A 96 -9.01 -1.11 -5.38
N LEU A 97 -9.81 -0.44 -4.57
CA LEU A 97 -9.53 0.87 -4.04
C LEU A 97 -9.04 0.67 -2.60
N SER A 98 -7.81 1.04 -2.34
CA SER A 98 -7.17 0.83 -1.04
C SER A 98 -6.96 2.15 -0.32
N TRP A 99 -7.27 2.18 0.97
CA TRP A 99 -6.89 3.27 1.85
C TRP A 99 -5.77 2.80 2.77
N ASN A 100 -4.60 3.36 2.57
CA ASN A 100 -3.37 3.02 3.27
C ASN A 100 -3.05 4.08 4.31
N ASN A 101 -2.61 3.64 5.48
CA ASN A 101 -2.12 4.52 6.53
C ASN A 101 -0.81 3.96 7.06
N TYR A 102 0.29 4.69 6.80
CA TYR A 102 1.62 4.23 7.14
C TYR A 102 2.28 5.12 8.18
N LEU A 103 2.99 4.50 9.10
CA LEU A 103 4.04 5.12 9.85
C LEU A 103 5.32 5.02 9.01
N LYS A 104 5.89 6.16 8.63
CA LYS A 104 7.13 6.29 7.86
C LYS A 104 8.25 6.70 8.82
N ILE A 105 9.26 5.86 8.93
CA ILE A 105 10.47 6.13 9.71
C ILE A 105 11.61 6.39 8.72
N ARG A 106 12.17 7.59 8.75
CA ARG A 106 13.17 8.06 7.80
C ARG A 106 14.50 8.41 8.48
N TYR A 107 15.57 8.28 7.73
CA TYR A 107 16.90 8.67 8.17
C TYR A 107 17.61 9.45 7.06
N GLU A 108 18.09 10.66 7.35
CA GLU A 108 18.73 11.51 6.36
C GLU A 108 20.20 11.12 6.16
N LEU A 109 20.54 10.76 4.93
CA LEU A 109 21.91 10.59 4.46
C LEU A 109 22.26 11.73 3.51
N TYR A 110 23.54 11.88 3.21
CA TYR A 110 24.05 13.00 2.41
C TYR A 110 23.37 13.18 1.04
N SER A 111 23.03 12.10 0.35
CA SER A 111 22.50 12.15 -1.03
C SER A 111 21.05 11.66 -1.16
N PHE A 112 20.55 10.92 -0.20
CA PHE A 112 19.21 10.34 -0.24
C PHE A 112 18.68 10.08 1.17
N ILE A 113 17.39 9.91 1.27
CA ILE A 113 16.70 9.66 2.54
C ILE A 113 16.06 8.27 2.47
N PRO A 114 16.74 7.23 2.99
CA PRO A 114 16.13 5.93 3.14
C PRO A 114 15.03 5.97 4.22
N TYR A 115 14.00 5.15 4.04
CA TYR A 115 12.92 5.03 5.00
C TYR A 115 12.26 3.66 4.96
N VAL A 116 11.56 3.35 6.03
CA VAL A 116 10.69 2.19 6.12
C VAL A 116 9.26 2.66 6.39
N LEU A 117 8.30 1.87 5.91
CA LEU A 117 6.88 2.13 6.08
C LEU A 117 6.21 0.88 6.65
N VAL A 118 5.31 1.08 7.60
CA VAL A 118 4.49 0.01 8.13
C VAL A 118 3.11 0.56 8.50
N GLY A 119 2.07 -0.19 8.17
CA GLY A 119 0.73 0.23 8.57
C GLY A 119 -0.40 -0.59 7.97
N PRO A 120 -1.63 -0.35 8.45
CA PRO A 120 -2.82 -1.00 7.95
C PRO A 120 -3.21 -0.47 6.57
N ARG A 121 -3.75 -1.39 5.77
CA ARG A 121 -4.38 -1.11 4.48
C ARG A 121 -5.80 -1.65 4.51
N LEU A 122 -6.75 -0.82 4.15
CA LEU A 122 -8.14 -1.18 3.99
C LEU A 122 -8.45 -1.27 2.50
N ASP A 123 -8.71 -2.48 2.02
CA ASP A 123 -8.97 -2.78 0.62
C ASP A 123 -10.48 -2.89 0.37
N TYR A 124 -11.01 -2.09 -0.57
CA TYR A 124 -12.38 -2.17 -1.06
C TYR A 124 -12.40 -2.76 -2.47
N THR A 125 -13.11 -3.88 -2.66
CA THR A 125 -13.21 -4.56 -3.95
C THR A 125 -14.11 -3.79 -4.91
N LEU A 126 -13.56 -3.26 -6.00
CA LEU A 126 -14.30 -2.54 -7.04
C LEU A 126 -14.89 -3.51 -8.07
N THR A 127 -14.04 -4.44 -8.56
CA THR A 127 -14.43 -5.36 -9.64
C THR A 127 -13.75 -6.70 -9.41
N GLN A 128 -14.48 -7.76 -9.72
CA GLN A 128 -13.96 -9.11 -9.75
C GLN A 128 -14.24 -9.75 -11.10
N ALA A 129 -13.22 -10.30 -11.74
CA ALA A 129 -13.32 -11.10 -12.94
C ALA A 129 -12.61 -12.43 -12.64
N THR A 130 -13.40 -13.47 -12.42
CA THR A 130 -12.88 -14.82 -12.15
C THR A 130 -13.36 -15.80 -13.22
N SER A 131 -12.44 -16.58 -13.74
CA SER A 131 -12.73 -17.74 -14.58
C SER A 131 -12.50 -19.05 -13.84
N SER A 132 -12.08 -19.00 -12.56
CA SER A 132 -11.81 -20.19 -11.76
C SER A 132 -13.12 -20.84 -11.29
N PRO A 133 -13.33 -22.13 -11.53
CA PRO A 133 -14.49 -22.87 -11.05
C PRO A 133 -14.52 -23.00 -9.51
N ASP A 134 -13.41 -22.80 -8.83
CA ASP A 134 -13.30 -22.92 -7.37
C ASP A 134 -13.85 -21.68 -6.64
N ALA A 135 -13.95 -20.54 -7.31
CA ALA A 135 -14.44 -19.29 -6.73
C ALA A 135 -15.94 -19.09 -7.07
N LEU A 136 -16.80 -19.88 -6.46
CA LEU A 136 -18.26 -19.88 -6.67
C LEU A 136 -19.02 -18.81 -5.87
N GLY A 137 -18.38 -17.74 -5.44
CA GLY A 137 -19.02 -16.70 -4.62
C GLY A 137 -18.41 -15.33 -4.80
N SER A 138 -19.01 -14.34 -4.14
CA SER A 138 -18.51 -12.98 -4.12
C SER A 138 -17.37 -12.82 -3.11
N TYR A 139 -16.30 -12.15 -3.51
CA TYR A 139 -15.27 -11.69 -2.58
C TYR A 139 -15.85 -10.72 -1.56
N GLN A 140 -15.25 -10.66 -0.39
CA GLN A 140 -15.66 -9.67 0.61
C GLN A 140 -15.41 -8.27 0.07
N PRO A 141 -16.41 -7.37 0.17
CA PRO A 141 -16.25 -6.02 -0.38
C PRO A 141 -15.18 -5.22 0.35
N LEU A 142 -14.91 -5.53 1.61
CA LEU A 142 -13.96 -4.83 2.44
C LEU A 142 -13.13 -5.82 3.25
N HIS A 143 -11.82 -5.72 3.17
CA HIS A 143 -10.89 -6.52 3.98
C HIS A 143 -9.65 -5.72 4.40
N LEU A 144 -8.96 -6.22 5.40
CA LEU A 144 -7.80 -5.58 6.02
C LEU A 144 -6.52 -6.32 5.65
N SER A 145 -5.53 -5.56 5.22
CA SER A 145 -4.17 -6.03 4.96
C SER A 145 -3.16 -5.26 5.82
N LEU A 146 -1.98 -5.82 6.00
CA LEU A 146 -0.84 -5.14 6.61
C LEU A 146 0.18 -4.85 5.50
N ALA A 147 0.60 -3.59 5.37
CA ALA A 147 1.65 -3.24 4.43
C ALA A 147 2.96 -2.95 5.18
N VAL A 148 4.04 -3.54 4.70
CA VAL A 148 5.40 -3.28 5.17
C VAL A 148 6.24 -2.96 3.95
N GLY A 149 6.93 -1.82 3.97
CA GLY A 149 7.71 -1.36 2.84
C GLY A 149 8.99 -0.65 3.22
N ALA A 150 9.84 -0.48 2.23
CA ALA A 150 11.04 0.33 2.31
C ALA A 150 11.17 1.16 1.04
N GLY A 151 11.78 2.32 1.16
CA GLY A 151 11.99 3.22 0.04
C GLY A 151 13.12 4.20 0.28
N ALA A 152 13.35 5.02 -0.72
CA ALA A 152 14.31 6.12 -0.65
C ALA A 152 13.81 7.33 -1.43
N GLU A 153 13.97 8.51 -0.84
CA GLU A 153 13.76 9.80 -1.49
C GLU A 153 15.11 10.38 -1.92
N LEU A 154 15.16 10.92 -3.13
CA LEU A 154 16.32 11.67 -3.58
C LEU A 154 16.31 13.07 -2.95
N ILE A 155 17.43 13.47 -2.38
CA ILE A 155 17.63 14.83 -1.89
C ILE A 155 17.73 15.76 -3.10
N SER A 156 16.89 16.79 -3.12
CA SER A 156 16.86 17.83 -4.12
C SER A 156 16.63 19.17 -3.44
N TYR A 157 17.24 20.23 -3.95
CA TYR A 157 16.97 21.62 -3.51
C TYR A 157 15.58 22.13 -3.92
N SER A 158 14.90 21.38 -4.77
CA SER A 158 13.52 21.66 -5.20
C SER A 158 12.52 21.16 -4.15
N ARG A 159 11.33 21.78 -4.13
CA ARG A 159 10.18 21.28 -3.39
C ARG A 159 9.68 19.92 -3.91
N TRP A 160 10.07 19.55 -5.12
CA TRP A 160 9.75 18.26 -5.71
C TRP A 160 10.79 17.21 -5.30
N LYS A 161 10.32 16.09 -4.77
CA LYS A 161 11.13 14.95 -4.37
C LYS A 161 10.71 13.72 -5.17
N LEU A 162 11.68 13.11 -5.84
CA LEU A 162 11.49 11.81 -6.48
C LEU A 162 11.77 10.71 -5.45
N PHE A 163 10.98 9.66 -5.45
CA PHE A 163 11.17 8.52 -4.56
C PHE A 163 10.83 7.19 -5.24
N ALA A 164 11.38 6.11 -4.69
CA ALA A 164 11.06 4.74 -5.07
C ALA A 164 10.79 3.91 -3.82
N GLU A 165 9.86 2.96 -3.92
CA GLU A 165 9.39 2.13 -2.82
C GLU A 165 9.16 0.69 -3.25
N ALA A 166 9.40 -0.23 -2.32
CA ALA A 166 9.03 -1.63 -2.44
C ALA A 166 8.18 -2.03 -1.22
N PHE A 167 7.06 -2.72 -1.45
CA PHE A 167 6.15 -3.18 -0.40
C PHE A 167 5.91 -4.67 -0.48
N TYR A 168 5.68 -5.26 0.69
CA TYR A 168 5.08 -6.56 0.88
C TYR A 168 3.76 -6.38 1.64
N VAL A 169 2.68 -6.90 1.08
CA VAL A 169 1.33 -6.67 1.58
C VAL A 169 0.58 -7.99 1.71
N PRO A 170 0.68 -8.67 2.86
CA PRO A 170 -0.16 -9.82 3.18
C PRO A 170 -1.53 -9.38 3.70
N ASP A 171 -2.58 -10.07 3.29
CA ASP A 171 -3.89 -9.93 3.92
C ASP A 171 -3.86 -10.44 5.37
N VAL A 172 -4.44 -9.66 6.28
CA VAL A 172 -4.69 -10.04 7.68
C VAL A 172 -6.06 -10.71 7.79
N MET A 173 -7.03 -10.21 7.03
CA MET A 173 -8.36 -10.79 6.93
C MET A 173 -8.53 -11.46 5.57
N PRO A 174 -9.17 -12.65 5.50
CA PRO A 174 -9.40 -13.30 4.21
C PRO A 174 -10.22 -12.42 3.26
N ALA A 175 -9.79 -12.31 2.01
CA ALA A 175 -10.54 -11.63 0.96
C ALA A 175 -11.79 -12.41 0.53
N TYR A 176 -11.79 -13.73 0.77
CA TYR A 176 -12.92 -14.62 0.51
C TYR A 176 -13.05 -15.66 1.63
N THR A 177 -14.28 -15.92 2.07
CA THR A 177 -14.59 -16.89 3.11
C THR A 177 -15.81 -17.71 2.71
N ALA A 178 -15.64 -19.02 2.62
CA ALA A 178 -16.69 -20.02 2.47
C ALA A 178 -16.50 -21.13 3.54
N PRO A 179 -17.49 -21.99 3.80
CA PRO A 179 -17.39 -23.01 4.86
C PRO A 179 -16.17 -23.92 4.76
N ASN A 180 -15.64 -24.15 3.55
CA ASN A 180 -14.52 -25.04 3.30
C ASN A 180 -13.32 -24.37 2.63
N LEU A 181 -13.35 -23.03 2.40
CA LEU A 181 -12.31 -22.34 1.66
C LEU A 181 -12.11 -20.92 2.19
N HIS A 182 -10.86 -20.58 2.52
CA HIS A 182 -10.42 -19.21 2.78
C HIS A 182 -9.37 -18.82 1.75
N ILE A 183 -9.50 -17.60 1.19
CA ILE A 183 -8.54 -17.06 0.23
C ILE A 183 -7.95 -15.78 0.83
N THR A 184 -6.61 -15.72 0.88
CA THR A 184 -5.85 -14.53 1.29
C THR A 184 -4.93 -14.09 0.14
N ASN A 185 -4.80 -12.77 -0.05
CA ASN A 185 -3.85 -12.23 -1.02
C ASN A 185 -2.48 -12.02 -0.37
N LYS A 186 -1.45 -12.07 -1.22
CA LYS A 186 -0.08 -11.68 -0.89
C LYS A 186 0.47 -10.93 -2.08
N ASP A 187 0.87 -9.69 -1.84
CA ASP A 187 1.30 -8.81 -2.91
C ASP A 187 2.70 -8.29 -2.65
N PHE A 188 3.47 -8.17 -3.74
CA PHE A 188 4.69 -7.39 -3.80
C PHE A 188 4.44 -6.21 -4.73
N GLU A 189 4.76 -5.01 -4.29
CA GLU A 189 4.59 -3.80 -5.07
C GLU A 189 5.95 -3.10 -5.21
N LEU A 190 6.24 -2.65 -6.44
CA LEU A 190 7.34 -1.74 -6.73
C LEU A 190 6.74 -0.48 -7.32
N ARG A 191 7.07 0.67 -6.74
CA ARG A 191 6.50 1.97 -7.13
C ARG A 191 7.56 3.04 -7.20
N VAL A 192 7.30 4.00 -8.08
CA VAL A 192 8.02 5.26 -8.13
C VAL A 192 7.03 6.40 -7.95
N GLY A 193 7.45 7.47 -7.34
CA GLY A 193 6.55 8.58 -7.05
C GLY A 193 7.23 9.92 -7.07
N LEU A 194 6.40 10.94 -7.17
CA LEU A 194 6.78 12.33 -7.09
C LEU A 194 5.99 12.98 -5.97
N LYS A 195 6.70 13.63 -5.04
CA LYS A 195 6.13 14.33 -3.89
C LYS A 195 6.47 15.82 -3.99
N TYR A 196 5.49 16.66 -3.69
CA TYR A 196 5.66 18.09 -3.52
C TYR A 196 5.60 18.46 -2.04
N ASN A 197 6.68 19.04 -1.50
CA ASN A 197 6.73 19.51 -0.13
C ASN A 197 6.03 20.87 -0.02
N LEU A 198 5.02 20.95 0.84
CA LEU A 198 4.23 22.16 1.06
C LEU A 198 4.98 23.21 1.89
N HIS A 199 5.82 22.74 2.82
CA HIS A 199 6.70 23.59 3.60
C HIS A 199 8.09 23.58 3.02
N GLU A 200 8.72 24.74 3.00
CA GLU A 200 10.14 24.83 2.64
C GLU A 200 10.92 24.11 3.73
N ASN A 201 11.40 22.90 3.40
CA ASN A 201 12.34 22.26 4.28
C ASN A 201 13.56 23.18 4.34
N ARG A 202 13.76 23.81 5.47
CA ARG A 202 15.09 24.15 5.96
C ARG A 202 15.77 22.80 6.34
N GLU A 203 15.85 21.88 5.40
CA GLU A 203 16.88 20.86 5.40
C GLU A 203 18.16 21.66 5.18
N SER A 204 18.53 22.34 6.25
CA SER A 204 19.72 23.18 6.33
C SER A 204 20.88 22.28 5.94
N CYS A 205 21.63 22.75 4.97
CA CYS A 205 23.03 22.47 4.91
C CYS A 205 23.63 22.67 6.31
N ASN A 206 23.62 21.65 7.14
CA ASN A 206 24.62 21.45 8.17
C ASN A 206 25.90 21.10 7.41
N THR A 207 26.39 22.05 6.62
CA THR A 207 27.79 22.07 6.23
C THR A 207 28.56 22.19 7.54
N PRO A 208 29.32 21.19 7.93
CA PRO A 208 30.30 21.39 9.02
C PRO A 208 31.19 22.53 8.56
N VAL A 209 31.11 23.66 9.23
CA VAL A 209 32.08 24.73 9.08
C VAL A 209 33.39 24.15 9.66
N TYR A 210 34.27 23.66 8.79
CA TYR A 210 35.64 23.43 9.15
C TYR A 210 36.26 24.82 9.36
N VAL A 211 36.34 25.21 10.62
CA VAL A 211 37.20 26.35 11.03
C VAL A 211 38.62 25.83 10.95
N GLU A 212 39.37 26.32 9.96
CA GLU A 212 40.85 26.20 9.92
C GLU A 212 41.51 27.01 11.03
#